data_3ef2c307b6fe0fcfe15c5b68d49f7a3a
#
_entry.id   3ef2c307b6fe0fcfe15c5b68d49f7a3a
#
_cell.length_a   1.000
_cell.length_b   1.000
_cell.length_c   1.000
_cell.angle_alpha   90.00
_cell.angle_beta   90.00
_cell.angle_gamma   90.00
#
_symmetry.space_group_name_H-M   'P 1'
#
loop_
_entity.id
_entity.type
_entity.pdbx_description
1 polymer ?
#
loop_
_entity_poly.entity_id
_entity_poly.type
_entity_poly.pdbx_seq_one_letter_code
_entity_poly.pdbx_strand_id
1 'polypeptide(L)'
;MKLTPHEEKILRIIKNNPKVVDQPAVRESVAKKYGLTEKTLRNRIAELRKRGLLSKKSERNPIEKKPLITENDEINLNAVWDIIRNNKKFLFKFSFCTTCLGLAYSLLATIYFASRISLYPAGELIQGGGSLGDFQGLAKSFGLGALGSAPTYNIPDIINSRKLKKDIVLKNWKTTKYPDSSNLVAFWDLDKPSFFSPLSSIRKILPSGNISAKKIDKELDEAILQLDELIGVKEEISGLISVTVLMQDPILASEIANYIAEYVKNFISVEQKREATRNRTFIEKQMKEAKLQNEKSEDLLTEFRKRNPLRLDTPTKEMKRERLESAVEENRAVYITLRQQFEIAKIDEAKEKLLINILDTAEPAVKKAKPKRTIIVLLSFFGGLLFAVPFAIYFDRRKN
;
A
#
# COMPACT_ATOMS: atom_id res chain seq x y z
N MET A 1 -69.17 45.70 -14.51
CA MET A 1 -70.07 44.53 -14.25
C MET A 1 -70.73 44.80 -12.90
N LYS A 2 -72.08 44.87 -12.87
CA LYS A 2 -72.79 44.98 -11.59
C LYS A 2 -72.83 43.66 -10.88
N LEU A 3 -72.33 43.62 -9.66
CA LEU A 3 -72.39 42.44 -8.78
C LEU A 3 -73.80 42.28 -8.20
N THR A 4 -74.26 41.05 -8.07
CA THR A 4 -75.53 40.81 -7.39
C THR A 4 -75.39 41.05 -5.89
N PRO A 5 -76.41 41.45 -5.16
CA PRO A 5 -76.37 41.69 -3.71
C PRO A 5 -75.85 40.51 -2.90
N HIS A 6 -76.04 39.33 -3.44
CA HIS A 6 -75.53 38.08 -2.84
C HIS A 6 -74.01 37.89 -3.08
N GLU A 7 -73.48 38.26 -4.22
CA GLU A 7 -72.05 38.22 -4.55
C GLU A 7 -71.27 39.27 -3.75
N GLU A 8 -71.81 40.45 -3.53
CA GLU A 8 -71.19 41.45 -2.65
C GLU A 8 -71.12 40.96 -1.19
N LYS A 9 -72.17 40.30 -0.71
CA LYS A 9 -72.15 39.70 0.65
C LYS A 9 -71.03 38.66 0.79
N ILE A 10 -70.83 37.81 -0.21
CA ILE A 10 -69.80 36.79 -0.22
C ILE A 10 -68.41 37.41 -0.34
N LEU A 11 -68.25 38.43 -1.16
CA LEU A 11 -66.96 39.17 -1.27
C LEU A 11 -66.58 39.83 0.06
N ARG A 12 -67.54 40.40 0.81
CA ARG A 12 -67.31 40.94 2.16
C ARG A 12 -66.89 39.83 3.15
N ILE A 13 -67.52 38.66 3.07
CA ILE A 13 -67.15 37.49 3.92
C ILE A 13 -65.72 37.02 3.63
N ILE A 14 -65.33 36.99 2.34
CA ILE A 14 -63.97 36.62 1.90
C ILE A 14 -62.96 37.68 2.33
N LYS A 15 -63.28 38.96 2.20
CA LYS A 15 -62.39 40.07 2.58
C LYS A 15 -62.12 40.05 4.10
N ASN A 16 -63.15 39.70 4.91
CA ASN A 16 -63.00 39.65 6.35
C ASN A 16 -62.35 38.33 6.84
N ASN A 17 -62.36 37.27 6.02
CA ASN A 17 -61.78 35.98 6.33
C ASN A 17 -61.05 35.40 5.13
N PRO A 18 -59.88 35.90 4.75
CA PRO A 18 -59.18 35.49 3.53
C PRO A 18 -58.78 34.01 3.48
N LYS A 19 -58.60 33.39 4.63
CA LYS A 19 -58.31 31.93 4.77
C LYS A 19 -59.46 31.02 4.27
N VAL A 20 -60.68 31.53 4.12
CA VAL A 20 -61.84 30.79 3.59
C VAL A 20 -61.64 30.32 2.15
N VAL A 21 -60.82 31.03 1.38
CA VAL A 21 -60.56 30.72 -0.02
C VAL A 21 -59.77 29.43 -0.21
N ASP A 22 -58.85 29.11 0.72
CA ASP A 22 -57.90 28.03 0.55
C ASP A 22 -58.05 26.89 1.57
N GLN A 23 -58.64 27.15 2.77
CA GLN A 23 -58.75 26.15 3.84
C GLN A 23 -60.17 25.60 3.98
N PRO A 24 -60.43 24.29 3.75
CA PRO A 24 -61.77 23.70 3.83
C PRO A 24 -62.41 23.80 5.23
N ALA A 25 -61.60 23.55 6.28
CA ALA A 25 -62.07 23.60 7.66
C ALA A 25 -62.55 25.00 8.10
N VAL A 26 -61.79 26.03 7.67
CA VAL A 26 -62.17 27.41 7.93
C VAL A 26 -63.40 27.82 7.10
N ARG A 27 -63.55 27.26 5.90
CA ARG A 27 -64.68 27.47 5.03
C ARG A 27 -65.97 26.97 5.63
N GLU A 28 -65.95 25.77 6.27
CA GLU A 28 -67.10 25.17 6.95
C GLU A 28 -67.55 25.99 8.18
N SER A 29 -66.57 26.40 9.01
CA SER A 29 -66.89 27.18 10.22
C SER A 29 -67.46 28.57 9.88
N VAL A 30 -66.92 29.22 8.85
CA VAL A 30 -67.38 30.54 8.40
C VAL A 30 -68.76 30.42 7.68
N ALA A 31 -68.99 29.36 6.89
CA ALA A 31 -70.27 29.09 6.27
C ALA A 31 -71.36 28.97 7.31
N LYS A 32 -71.15 28.18 8.37
CA LYS A 32 -72.10 28.06 9.53
C LYS A 32 -72.36 29.41 10.18
N LYS A 33 -71.37 30.25 10.40
CA LYS A 33 -71.50 31.57 11.04
C LYS A 33 -72.39 32.54 10.26
N TYR A 34 -72.41 32.43 8.91
CA TYR A 34 -73.17 33.32 8.05
C TYR A 34 -74.46 32.68 7.47
N GLY A 35 -74.86 31.50 7.98
CA GLY A 35 -76.09 30.81 7.55
C GLY A 35 -75.94 30.22 6.11
N LEU A 36 -74.79 29.90 5.67
CA LEU A 36 -74.50 29.34 4.33
C LEU A 36 -74.06 27.88 4.47
N THR A 37 -74.22 27.09 3.40
CA THR A 37 -73.62 25.77 3.33
C THR A 37 -72.16 25.88 2.77
N GLU A 38 -71.27 24.97 3.24
CA GLU A 38 -69.87 24.94 2.73
C GLU A 38 -69.86 24.81 1.21
N LYS A 39 -70.74 23.98 0.65
CA LYS A 39 -70.93 23.77 -0.79
C LYS A 39 -71.28 25.08 -1.56
N THR A 40 -72.20 25.87 -1.01
CA THR A 40 -72.62 27.16 -1.58
C THR A 40 -71.43 28.14 -1.57
N LEU A 41 -70.74 28.25 -0.43
CA LEU A 41 -69.57 29.17 -0.34
C LEU A 41 -68.43 28.74 -1.27
N ARG A 42 -68.14 27.43 -1.39
CA ARG A 42 -67.15 26.89 -2.33
C ARG A 42 -67.50 27.20 -3.79
N ASN A 43 -68.75 26.97 -4.20
CA ASN A 43 -69.18 27.19 -5.55
C ASN A 43 -69.10 28.69 -5.93
N ARG A 44 -69.44 29.57 -5.02
CA ARG A 44 -69.36 31.00 -5.24
C ARG A 44 -67.95 31.54 -5.25
N ILE A 45 -67.04 30.97 -4.44
CA ILE A 45 -65.63 31.27 -4.51
C ILE A 45 -65.05 30.85 -5.88
N ALA A 46 -65.46 29.68 -6.39
CA ALA A 46 -65.06 29.20 -7.71
C ALA A 46 -65.57 30.12 -8.84
N GLU A 47 -66.79 30.60 -8.72
CA GLU A 47 -67.40 31.49 -9.68
C GLU A 47 -66.74 32.89 -9.68
N LEU A 48 -66.43 33.44 -8.51
CA LEU A 48 -65.72 34.71 -8.35
C LEU A 48 -64.26 34.62 -8.87
N ARG A 49 -63.61 33.42 -8.71
CA ARG A 49 -62.30 33.13 -9.32
C ARG A 49 -62.37 33.08 -10.86
N LYS A 50 -63.42 32.46 -11.39
CA LYS A 50 -63.65 32.34 -12.83
C LYS A 50 -63.87 33.72 -13.51
N ARG A 51 -64.52 34.66 -12.78
CA ARG A 51 -64.73 36.04 -13.22
C ARG A 51 -63.54 37.00 -12.97
N GLY A 52 -62.42 36.46 -12.41
CA GLY A 52 -61.20 37.26 -12.19
C GLY A 52 -61.23 38.20 -10.98
N LEU A 53 -62.29 38.17 -10.16
CA LEU A 53 -62.48 39.01 -8.97
C LEU A 53 -61.72 38.50 -7.74
N LEU A 54 -61.22 37.31 -7.78
CA LEU A 54 -60.32 36.71 -6.76
C LEU A 54 -59.01 36.30 -7.45
N SER A 55 -57.91 36.79 -6.94
CA SER A 55 -56.58 36.44 -7.45
C SER A 55 -56.37 34.95 -7.48
N LYS A 56 -55.84 34.40 -8.56
CA LYS A 56 -55.47 33.01 -8.76
C LYS A 56 -54.23 32.57 -7.93
N LYS A 57 -53.66 33.50 -7.18
CA LYS A 57 -52.45 33.26 -6.45
C LYS A 57 -52.77 32.75 -5.07
N SER A 58 -52.85 31.42 -4.91
CA SER A 58 -52.39 30.84 -3.69
C SER A 58 -50.95 31.33 -3.49
N GLU A 59 -50.74 32.28 -2.62
CA GLU A 59 -49.46 32.48 -2.01
C GLU A 59 -49.20 31.17 -1.30
N ARG A 60 -48.35 30.31 -1.90
CA ARG A 60 -47.66 29.30 -1.13
C ARG A 60 -47.08 30.05 0.05
N ASN A 61 -47.56 29.78 1.25
CA ASN A 61 -46.90 30.27 2.45
C ASN A 61 -45.43 30.17 2.22
N PRO A 62 -44.62 31.24 2.40
CA PRO A 62 -43.20 31.09 2.39
C PRO A 62 -42.92 29.96 3.38
N ILE A 63 -42.39 28.84 2.89
CA ILE A 63 -41.98 27.71 3.71
C ILE A 63 -41.10 28.38 4.76
N GLU A 64 -41.51 28.45 5.99
CA GLU A 64 -40.68 28.93 7.10
C GLU A 64 -39.40 28.08 7.03
N LYS A 65 -38.35 28.70 6.52
CA LYS A 65 -37.05 28.05 6.35
C LYS A 65 -36.58 27.74 7.75
N LYS A 66 -36.64 26.47 8.10
CA LYS A 66 -36.13 25.99 9.39
C LYS A 66 -34.63 26.42 9.47
N PRO A 67 -34.22 27.01 10.59
CA PRO A 67 -32.82 27.38 10.76
C PRO A 67 -31.93 26.12 10.61
N LEU A 68 -30.79 26.27 9.93
CA LEU A 68 -29.82 25.18 9.74
C LEU A 68 -29.17 24.74 11.05
N ILE A 69 -29.07 25.66 12.01
CA ILE A 69 -28.55 25.43 13.36
C ILE A 69 -29.70 25.66 14.30
N THR A 70 -30.02 24.68 15.12
CA THR A 70 -31.02 24.77 16.19
C THR A 70 -30.42 25.57 17.36
N GLU A 71 -31.25 26.11 18.24
CA GLU A 71 -30.82 26.87 19.45
C GLU A 71 -29.83 26.14 20.35
N ASN A 72 -29.70 24.81 20.18
CA ASN A 72 -28.75 23.94 20.90
C ASN A 72 -27.48 23.65 20.08
N ASP A 73 -27.09 24.45 19.09
CA ASP A 73 -25.95 24.21 18.19
C ASP A 73 -26.00 22.90 17.38
N GLU A 74 -27.16 22.25 17.29
CA GLU A 74 -27.34 21.04 16.51
C GLU A 74 -27.69 21.36 15.04
N ILE A 75 -27.13 20.57 14.10
CA ILE A 75 -27.45 20.70 12.67
C ILE A 75 -28.84 20.10 12.41
N ASN A 76 -29.77 20.94 11.92
CA ASN A 76 -31.10 20.49 11.55
C ASN A 76 -31.09 19.72 10.22
N LEU A 77 -31.01 18.38 10.31
CA LEU A 77 -30.99 17.50 9.14
C LEU A 77 -32.20 17.69 8.20
N ASN A 78 -33.36 18.04 8.74
CA ASN A 78 -34.55 18.30 7.91
C ASN A 78 -34.37 19.56 7.05
N ALA A 79 -33.73 20.61 7.59
CA ALA A 79 -33.43 21.82 6.85
C ALA A 79 -32.40 21.53 5.72
N VAL A 80 -31.38 20.72 6.00
CA VAL A 80 -30.40 20.27 4.98
C VAL A 80 -31.12 19.45 3.89
N TRP A 81 -32.03 18.56 4.26
CA TRP A 81 -32.80 17.76 3.30
C TRP A 81 -33.67 18.62 2.39
N ASP A 82 -34.34 19.64 2.94
CA ASP A 82 -35.15 20.59 2.17
C ASP A 82 -34.29 21.39 1.17
N ILE A 83 -33.07 21.82 1.56
CA ILE A 83 -32.12 22.48 0.67
C ILE A 83 -31.70 21.56 -0.46
N ILE A 84 -31.35 20.30 -0.16
CA ILE A 84 -30.98 19.28 -1.16
C ILE A 84 -32.14 19.09 -2.15
N ARG A 85 -33.36 18.93 -1.65
CA ARG A 85 -34.56 18.71 -2.47
C ARG A 85 -34.87 19.91 -3.37
N ASN A 86 -34.71 21.13 -2.87
CA ASN A 86 -34.97 22.35 -3.63
C ASN A 86 -33.88 22.62 -4.69
N ASN A 87 -32.63 22.27 -4.40
CA ASN A 87 -31.49 22.47 -5.29
C ASN A 87 -31.07 21.22 -6.09
N LYS A 88 -31.92 20.20 -6.21
CA LYS A 88 -31.61 18.93 -6.91
C LYS A 88 -31.05 19.10 -8.31
N LYS A 89 -31.54 20.11 -9.07
CA LYS A 89 -31.04 20.40 -10.43
C LYS A 89 -29.58 20.91 -10.41
N PHE A 90 -29.22 21.72 -9.43
CA PHE A 90 -27.86 22.22 -9.24
C PHE A 90 -26.91 21.07 -8.82
N LEU A 91 -27.33 20.28 -7.82
CA LEU A 91 -26.57 19.11 -7.35
C LEU A 91 -26.27 18.15 -8.48
N PHE A 92 -27.28 17.82 -9.30
CA PHE A 92 -27.12 16.93 -10.43
C PHE A 92 -26.17 17.51 -11.51
N LYS A 93 -26.34 18.79 -11.86
CA LYS A 93 -25.45 19.46 -12.83
C LYS A 93 -24.01 19.50 -12.35
N PHE A 94 -23.78 19.82 -11.10
CA PHE A 94 -22.44 19.87 -10.50
C PHE A 94 -21.81 18.48 -10.48
N SER A 95 -22.53 17.47 -9.99
CA SER A 95 -22.08 16.07 -9.99
C SER A 95 -21.81 15.56 -11.41
N PHE A 96 -22.63 15.92 -12.39
CA PHE A 96 -22.41 15.55 -13.77
C PHE A 96 -21.12 16.21 -14.35
N CYS A 97 -20.89 17.49 -14.02
CA CYS A 97 -19.67 18.18 -14.44
C CYS A 97 -18.40 17.54 -13.85
N THR A 98 -18.40 17.21 -12.55
CA THR A 98 -17.27 16.52 -11.92
C THR A 98 -17.06 15.12 -12.49
N THR A 99 -18.15 14.41 -12.85
CA THR A 99 -18.08 13.10 -13.51
C THR A 99 -17.47 13.21 -14.90
N CYS A 100 -17.85 14.22 -15.69
CA CYS A 100 -17.25 14.47 -17.01
C CYS A 100 -15.75 14.77 -16.89
N LEU A 101 -15.33 15.57 -15.90
CA LEU A 101 -13.92 15.82 -15.61
C LEU A 101 -13.18 14.54 -15.21
N GLY A 102 -13.78 13.72 -14.33
CA GLY A 102 -13.24 12.41 -13.95
C GLY A 102 -13.11 11.45 -15.13
N LEU A 103 -14.09 11.45 -16.03
CA LEU A 103 -14.05 10.66 -17.26
C LEU A 103 -12.91 11.14 -18.18
N ALA A 104 -12.81 12.45 -18.42
CA ALA A 104 -11.74 13.03 -19.23
C ALA A 104 -10.35 12.68 -18.67
N TYR A 105 -10.15 12.85 -17.36
CA TYR A 105 -8.92 12.41 -16.68
C TYR A 105 -8.64 10.92 -16.89
N SER A 106 -9.65 10.07 -16.68
CA SER A 106 -9.52 8.61 -16.81
C SER A 106 -9.19 8.15 -18.24
N LEU A 107 -9.57 8.93 -19.25
CA LEU A 107 -9.24 8.66 -20.66
C LEU A 107 -7.81 9.11 -21.02
N LEU A 108 -7.37 10.24 -20.44
CA LEU A 108 -6.03 10.78 -20.68
C LEU A 108 -4.94 10.11 -19.83
N ALA A 109 -5.30 9.47 -18.72
CA ALA A 109 -4.36 8.83 -17.82
C ALA A 109 -3.62 7.67 -18.51
N THR A 110 -2.32 7.57 -18.25
CA THR A 110 -1.44 6.51 -18.78
C THR A 110 -1.93 5.12 -18.39
N ILE A 111 -1.87 4.21 -19.35
CA ILE A 111 -2.30 2.81 -19.15
C ILE A 111 -1.11 2.02 -18.61
N TYR A 112 -1.35 1.20 -17.59
CA TYR A 112 -0.38 0.28 -17.02
C TYR A 112 -0.89 -1.15 -17.08
N PHE A 113 0.02 -2.06 -17.40
CA PHE A 113 -0.17 -3.50 -17.38
C PHE A 113 0.54 -4.07 -16.17
N ALA A 114 -0.08 -5.05 -15.51
CA ALA A 114 0.48 -5.71 -14.33
C ALA A 114 0.93 -7.11 -14.69
N SER A 115 2.21 -7.40 -14.48
CA SER A 115 2.71 -8.76 -14.52
C SER A 115 3.09 -9.20 -13.11
N ARG A 116 2.81 -10.45 -12.77
CA ARG A 116 3.02 -11.00 -11.44
C ARG A 116 3.90 -12.23 -11.50
N ILE A 117 4.78 -12.36 -10.50
CA ILE A 117 5.57 -13.55 -10.24
C ILE A 117 5.36 -13.99 -8.80
N SER A 118 5.38 -15.28 -8.57
CA SER A 118 5.23 -15.87 -7.24
C SER A 118 6.51 -16.63 -6.88
N LEU A 119 7.10 -16.24 -5.75
CA LEU A 119 8.32 -16.83 -5.19
C LEU A 119 7.98 -17.55 -3.90
N TYR A 120 8.44 -18.77 -3.74
CA TYR A 120 8.29 -19.51 -2.51
C TYR A 120 9.66 -19.86 -1.93
N PRO A 121 9.99 -19.42 -0.69
CA PRO A 121 11.22 -19.81 -0.03
C PRO A 121 11.26 -21.32 0.18
N ALA A 122 12.34 -21.98 -0.23
CA ALA A 122 12.48 -23.41 0.00
C ALA A 122 12.89 -23.69 1.46
N GLY A 123 12.34 -24.74 2.03
CA GLY A 123 12.37 -25.25 3.39
C GLY A 123 13.35 -24.74 4.46
N GLU A 124 14.60 -24.45 4.12
CA GLU A 124 15.59 -23.96 5.09
C GLU A 124 15.51 -22.47 5.41
N LEU A 125 14.83 -21.66 4.56
CA LEU A 125 14.57 -20.23 4.82
C LEU A 125 13.39 -20.03 5.79
N ILE A 126 12.48 -21.00 5.88
CA ILE A 126 11.27 -20.93 6.73
C ILE A 126 11.58 -21.47 8.14
N GLN A 127 12.44 -22.45 8.25
CA GLN A 127 12.85 -23.04 9.51
C GLN A 127 14.33 -22.74 9.76
N GLY A 128 14.62 -21.86 10.70
CA GLY A 128 15.96 -21.68 11.26
C GLY A 128 16.47 -22.92 12.03
N GLY A 129 16.12 -24.13 11.59
CA GLY A 129 16.37 -25.40 12.19
C GLY A 129 16.58 -26.49 11.14
N GLY A 130 17.63 -26.38 10.33
CA GLY A 130 18.18 -27.58 9.67
C GLY A 130 18.72 -28.56 10.72
N SER A 131 19.01 -29.81 10.33
CA SER A 131 19.50 -30.93 11.14
C SER A 131 20.71 -30.64 12.08
N LEU A 132 21.13 -29.41 12.19
CA LEU A 132 22.10 -28.82 13.10
C LEU A 132 21.52 -28.47 14.48
N GLY A 133 20.20 -28.62 14.72
CA GLY A 133 19.57 -28.26 16.00
C GLY A 133 20.15 -29.02 17.19
N ASP A 134 20.48 -30.26 17.01
CA ASP A 134 21.07 -31.11 18.09
C ASP A 134 22.55 -30.74 18.37
N PHE A 135 23.29 -30.27 17.37
CA PHE A 135 24.66 -29.81 17.54
C PHE A 135 24.77 -28.32 18.01
N GLN A 136 23.72 -27.55 17.89
CA GLN A 136 23.69 -26.17 18.37
C GLN A 136 23.90 -26.05 19.89
N GLY A 137 23.46 -27.06 20.64
CA GLY A 137 23.68 -27.16 22.08
C GLY A 137 25.16 -27.31 22.43
N LEU A 138 25.87 -28.17 21.71
CA LEU A 138 27.32 -28.40 21.89
C LEU A 138 28.16 -27.23 21.38
N ALA A 139 27.82 -26.66 20.24
CA ALA A 139 28.52 -25.48 19.71
C ALA A 139 28.38 -24.25 20.63
N LYS A 140 27.24 -24.06 21.28
CA LYS A 140 27.04 -23.01 22.31
C LYS A 140 27.91 -23.20 23.53
N SER A 141 28.13 -24.45 24.00
CA SER A 141 28.98 -24.74 25.18
C SER A 141 30.46 -24.45 24.91
N PHE A 142 30.90 -24.49 23.66
CA PHE A 142 32.28 -24.16 23.24
C PHE A 142 32.43 -22.70 22.76
N GLY A 143 31.47 -21.83 22.99
CA GLY A 143 31.54 -20.43 22.57
C GLY A 143 31.32 -20.19 21.05
N LEU A 144 30.98 -21.24 20.29
CA LEU A 144 30.74 -21.25 18.85
C LEU A 144 29.27 -21.00 18.50
N GLY A 145 28.48 -20.53 19.45
CA GLY A 145 27.03 -20.33 19.31
C GLY A 145 26.58 -19.37 18.21
N ALA A 146 27.51 -18.58 17.67
CA ALA A 146 27.22 -17.67 16.57
C ALA A 146 27.34 -18.34 15.17
N LEU A 147 27.89 -19.56 15.09
CA LEU A 147 28.17 -20.23 13.80
C LEU A 147 27.00 -21.07 13.27
N GLY A 148 25.89 -21.15 13.98
CA GLY A 148 24.78 -22.07 13.64
C GLY A 148 23.48 -21.41 13.19
N SER A 149 23.37 -20.09 13.15
CA SER A 149 22.17 -19.45 12.61
C SER A 149 22.34 -19.24 11.12
N ALA A 150 21.60 -20.02 10.32
CA ALA A 150 21.49 -19.73 8.89
C ALA A 150 21.01 -18.29 8.70
N PRO A 151 21.66 -17.49 7.84
CA PRO A 151 21.23 -16.12 7.58
C PRO A 151 19.82 -16.15 7.02
N THR A 152 18.92 -15.43 7.68
CA THR A 152 17.55 -15.27 7.21
C THR A 152 17.55 -14.15 6.17
N TYR A 153 17.45 -14.50 4.89
CA TYR A 153 17.35 -13.52 3.82
C TYR A 153 15.91 -13.02 3.72
N ASN A 154 15.70 -11.73 3.99
CA ASN A 154 14.42 -11.08 3.76
C ASN A 154 14.30 -10.75 2.25
N ILE A 155 13.56 -11.57 1.52
CA ILE A 155 13.37 -11.42 0.07
C ILE A 155 12.73 -10.07 -0.28
N PRO A 156 11.69 -9.57 0.42
CA PRO A 156 11.17 -8.22 0.21
C PRO A 156 12.23 -7.12 0.28
N ASP A 157 13.17 -7.19 1.21
CA ASP A 157 14.23 -6.17 1.33
C ASP A 157 15.22 -6.23 0.16
N ILE A 158 15.52 -7.42 -0.35
CA ILE A 158 16.35 -7.58 -1.54
C ILE A 158 15.68 -6.94 -2.74
N ILE A 159 14.37 -7.18 -2.92
CA ILE A 159 13.59 -6.61 -4.04
C ILE A 159 13.50 -5.08 -3.92
N ASN A 160 13.33 -4.57 -2.71
CA ASN A 160 13.25 -3.13 -2.45
C ASN A 160 14.62 -2.44 -2.44
N SER A 161 15.72 -3.20 -2.59
CA SER A 161 17.06 -2.63 -2.55
C SER A 161 17.30 -1.65 -3.71
N ARG A 162 17.94 -0.52 -3.37
CA ARG A 162 18.36 0.48 -4.37
C ARG A 162 19.26 -0.13 -5.45
N LYS A 163 20.07 -1.13 -5.11
CA LYS A 163 20.98 -1.80 -6.04
C LYS A 163 20.21 -2.48 -7.16
N LEU A 164 19.23 -3.31 -6.81
CA LEU A 164 18.39 -4.00 -7.80
C LEU A 164 17.63 -3.00 -8.68
N LYS A 165 17.00 -1.97 -8.07
CA LYS A 165 16.28 -0.93 -8.82
C LYS A 165 17.20 -0.19 -9.79
N LYS A 166 18.43 0.13 -9.37
CA LYS A 166 19.43 0.74 -10.24
C LYS A 166 19.82 -0.17 -11.39
N ASP A 167 20.03 -1.47 -11.13
CA ASP A 167 20.36 -2.44 -12.16
C ASP A 167 19.22 -2.58 -13.18
N ILE A 168 17.98 -2.59 -12.74
CA ILE A 168 16.80 -2.62 -13.62
C ILE A 168 16.71 -1.36 -14.48
N VAL A 169 16.91 -0.17 -13.88
CA VAL A 169 16.81 1.12 -14.58
C VAL A 169 17.88 1.27 -15.65
N LEU A 170 19.12 0.81 -15.38
CA LEU A 170 20.25 0.94 -16.32
C LEU A 170 20.31 -0.17 -17.36
N LYS A 171 19.65 -1.30 -17.12
CA LYS A 171 19.59 -2.40 -18.08
C LYS A 171 18.80 -2.00 -19.31
N ASN A 172 19.28 -2.44 -20.48
CA ASN A 172 18.60 -2.23 -21.75
C ASN A 172 17.48 -3.26 -21.94
N TRP A 173 16.27 -2.76 -22.22
CA TRP A 173 15.07 -3.55 -22.42
C TRP A 173 14.54 -3.34 -23.83
N LYS A 174 14.02 -4.41 -24.44
CA LYS A 174 13.27 -4.31 -25.69
C LYS A 174 11.84 -3.97 -25.38
N THR A 175 11.31 -2.91 -25.97
CA THR A 175 9.94 -2.47 -25.74
C THR A 175 9.25 -2.18 -27.06
N THR A 176 7.92 -2.11 -27.03
CA THR A 176 7.16 -1.72 -28.22
C THR A 176 7.52 -0.30 -28.69
N LYS A 177 7.90 0.59 -27.76
CA LYS A 177 8.32 1.97 -28.05
C LYS A 177 9.76 2.04 -28.61
N TYR A 178 10.64 1.13 -28.17
CA TYR A 178 12.07 1.07 -28.55
C TYR A 178 12.47 -0.36 -28.90
N PRO A 179 12.30 -0.77 -30.18
CA PRO A 179 12.64 -2.12 -30.62
C PRO A 179 14.14 -2.44 -30.55
N ASP A 180 14.99 -1.42 -30.72
CA ASP A 180 16.46 -1.53 -30.68
C ASP A 180 17.04 -1.63 -29.26
N SER A 181 16.19 -1.68 -28.25
CA SER A 181 16.48 -1.63 -26.82
C SER A 181 16.85 -0.26 -26.27
N SER A 182 16.36 0.06 -25.08
CA SER A 182 16.71 1.26 -24.33
C SER A 182 16.60 1.03 -22.82
N ASN A 183 17.27 1.87 -22.03
CA ASN A 183 17.11 1.85 -20.58
C ASN A 183 15.81 2.54 -20.14
N LEU A 184 15.42 2.38 -18.88
CA LEU A 184 14.17 2.97 -18.38
C LEU A 184 14.22 4.51 -18.29
N VAL A 185 15.39 5.13 -18.18
CA VAL A 185 15.53 6.58 -18.19
C VAL A 185 15.05 7.15 -19.53
N ALA A 186 15.50 6.55 -20.64
CA ALA A 186 15.07 6.92 -21.99
C ALA A 186 13.63 6.48 -22.28
N PHE A 187 13.18 5.35 -21.74
CA PHE A 187 11.80 4.88 -21.89
C PHE A 187 10.77 5.86 -21.30
N TRP A 188 11.08 6.47 -20.17
CA TRP A 188 10.24 7.49 -19.53
C TRP A 188 10.55 8.92 -19.98
N ASP A 189 11.45 9.11 -20.96
CA ASP A 189 11.86 10.41 -21.50
C ASP A 189 12.39 11.38 -20.41
N LEU A 190 13.02 10.85 -19.33
CA LEU A 190 13.54 11.66 -18.23
C LEU A 190 14.81 12.45 -18.63
N ASP A 191 15.48 12.03 -19.69
CA ASP A 191 16.62 12.72 -20.31
C ASP A 191 16.23 13.98 -21.08
N LYS A 192 14.92 14.12 -21.43
CA LYS A 192 14.38 15.23 -22.20
C LYS A 192 13.87 16.35 -21.28
N PRO A 193 14.11 17.64 -21.61
CA PRO A 193 13.56 18.72 -20.83
C PRO A 193 12.02 18.71 -20.91
N SER A 194 11.36 18.56 -19.76
CA SER A 194 9.89 18.59 -19.68
C SER A 194 9.35 19.96 -20.09
N PHE A 195 8.76 20.04 -21.28
CA PHE A 195 8.20 21.28 -21.85
C PHE A 195 6.87 21.71 -21.18
N PHE A 196 6.25 20.83 -20.40
CA PHE A 196 4.90 21.01 -19.84
C PHE A 196 4.81 20.98 -18.30
N SER A 197 5.80 21.53 -17.61
CA SER A 197 5.72 21.60 -16.14
C SER A 197 5.69 23.06 -15.66
N PRO A 198 4.50 23.71 -15.59
CA PRO A 198 4.38 25.04 -14.99
C PRO A 198 4.79 25.07 -13.51
N LEU A 199 4.70 23.90 -12.83
CA LEU A 199 5.17 23.75 -11.45
C LEU A 199 6.71 23.72 -11.32
N SER A 200 7.45 23.34 -12.36
CA SER A 200 8.92 23.34 -12.31
C SER A 200 9.50 24.76 -12.20
N SER A 201 8.76 25.75 -12.72
CA SER A 201 9.13 27.17 -12.60
C SER A 201 8.97 27.69 -11.17
N ILE A 202 7.95 27.22 -10.44
CA ILE A 202 7.72 27.58 -9.02
C ILE A 202 8.76 26.92 -8.12
N ARG A 203 9.16 25.67 -8.45
CA ARG A 203 10.19 24.94 -7.69
C ARG A 203 11.59 25.56 -7.79
N LYS A 204 11.88 26.32 -8.85
CA LYS A 204 13.13 27.09 -9.00
C LYS A 204 13.23 28.28 -8.04
N ILE A 205 12.13 28.74 -7.48
CA ILE A 205 12.06 29.90 -6.57
C ILE A 205 12.27 29.46 -5.11
N LEU A 206 12.05 28.18 -4.77
CA LEU A 206 12.38 27.68 -3.43
C LEU A 206 13.89 27.41 -3.32
N PRO A 207 14.54 27.85 -2.23
CA PRO A 207 15.95 27.54 -1.97
C PRO A 207 16.10 26.06 -1.73
N SER A 208 16.33 25.27 -2.78
CA SER A 208 16.79 23.90 -2.66
C SER A 208 18.29 23.95 -2.47
N GLY A 209 18.79 23.36 -1.36
CA GLY A 209 20.21 23.24 -1.10
C GLY A 209 20.92 22.69 -2.34
N ASN A 210 21.83 23.48 -2.89
CA ASN A 210 22.64 23.13 -4.06
C ASN A 210 23.63 22.02 -3.69
N ILE A 211 23.15 20.77 -3.71
CA ILE A 211 24.04 19.63 -3.85
C ILE A 211 24.29 19.52 -5.36
N SER A 212 25.54 19.75 -5.78
CA SER A 212 26.02 19.57 -7.16
C SER A 212 26.00 18.08 -7.55
N ALA A 213 24.83 17.45 -7.53
CA ALA A 213 24.65 16.14 -8.14
C ALA A 213 24.70 16.34 -9.66
N LYS A 214 25.50 15.54 -10.36
CA LYS A 214 25.53 15.52 -11.81
C LYS A 214 24.12 15.30 -12.34
N LYS A 215 23.77 15.92 -13.48
CA LYS A 215 22.43 15.80 -14.07
C LYS A 215 22.00 14.33 -14.24
N ILE A 216 22.92 13.48 -14.65
CA ILE A 216 22.71 12.02 -14.82
C ILE A 216 22.32 11.34 -13.50
N ASP A 217 22.85 11.76 -12.35
CA ASP A 217 22.52 11.17 -11.05
C ASP A 217 21.08 11.53 -10.62
N LYS A 218 20.61 12.72 -11.01
CA LYS A 218 19.21 13.15 -10.72
C LYS A 218 18.20 12.39 -11.56
N GLU A 219 18.47 12.23 -12.86
CA GLU A 219 17.63 11.47 -13.78
C GLU A 219 17.53 10.00 -13.37
N LEU A 220 18.66 9.42 -12.96
CA LEU A 220 18.71 8.06 -12.43
C LEU A 220 17.93 7.91 -11.12
N ASP A 221 18.05 8.88 -10.21
CA ASP A 221 17.34 8.84 -8.92
C ASP A 221 15.83 8.98 -9.12
N GLU A 222 15.41 9.86 -10.02
CA GLU A 222 13.99 10.01 -10.39
C GLU A 222 13.43 8.74 -11.05
N ALA A 223 14.21 8.09 -11.92
CA ALA A 223 13.84 6.81 -12.52
C ALA A 223 13.72 5.69 -11.47
N ILE A 224 14.61 5.64 -10.47
CA ILE A 224 14.55 4.68 -9.38
C ILE A 224 13.30 4.90 -8.51
N LEU A 225 12.99 6.15 -8.18
CA LEU A 225 11.78 6.49 -7.41
C LEU A 225 10.51 6.13 -8.17
N GLN A 226 10.47 6.41 -9.47
CA GLN A 226 9.32 6.03 -10.31
C GLN A 226 9.16 4.51 -10.39
N LEU A 227 10.27 3.76 -10.50
CA LEU A 227 10.23 2.31 -10.51
C LEU A 227 9.74 1.74 -9.17
N ASP A 228 10.10 2.39 -8.05
CA ASP A 228 9.68 1.99 -6.72
C ASP A 228 8.16 1.99 -6.55
N GLU A 229 7.48 3.00 -7.10
CA GLU A 229 6.01 3.09 -7.09
C GLU A 229 5.32 2.04 -8.00
N LEU A 230 6.07 1.48 -8.94
CA LEU A 230 5.57 0.52 -9.93
C LEU A 230 5.83 -0.94 -9.54
N ILE A 231 6.69 -1.20 -8.57
CA ILE A 231 6.96 -2.54 -8.04
C ILE A 231 6.24 -2.70 -6.70
N GLY A 232 5.31 -3.64 -6.64
CA GLY A 232 4.63 -4.02 -5.42
C GLY A 232 5.08 -5.39 -4.94
N VAL A 233 5.53 -5.50 -3.69
CA VAL A 233 5.90 -6.77 -3.04
C VAL A 233 4.88 -7.06 -1.95
N LYS A 234 4.32 -8.26 -1.94
CA LYS A 234 3.39 -8.72 -0.92
C LYS A 234 3.79 -10.10 -0.44
N GLU A 235 4.02 -10.21 0.85
CA GLU A 235 4.21 -11.49 1.52
C GLU A 235 2.87 -11.97 2.10
N GLU A 236 2.53 -13.22 1.82
CA GLU A 236 1.32 -13.86 2.33
C GLU A 236 1.64 -14.66 3.59
N ILE A 237 0.63 -14.93 4.40
CA ILE A 237 0.79 -15.72 5.66
C ILE A 237 1.38 -17.12 5.39
N SER A 238 1.18 -17.66 4.20
CA SER A 238 1.74 -18.91 3.72
C SER A 238 3.26 -18.86 3.47
N GLY A 239 3.89 -17.68 3.56
CA GLY A 239 5.28 -17.46 3.15
C GLY A 239 5.45 -17.27 1.64
N LEU A 240 4.36 -17.27 0.86
CA LEU A 240 4.41 -16.95 -0.56
C LEU A 240 4.67 -15.47 -0.76
N ILE A 241 5.67 -15.14 -1.57
CA ILE A 241 6.03 -13.77 -1.91
C ILE A 241 5.56 -13.50 -3.34
N SER A 242 4.58 -12.61 -3.46
CA SER A 242 4.05 -12.13 -4.73
C SER A 242 4.69 -10.79 -5.11
N VAL A 243 5.37 -10.74 -6.24
CA VAL A 243 5.91 -9.51 -6.81
C VAL A 243 5.08 -9.09 -8.00
N THR A 244 4.57 -7.88 -7.98
CA THR A 244 3.76 -7.31 -9.06
C THR A 244 4.49 -6.13 -9.67
N VAL A 245 4.74 -6.16 -10.96
CA VAL A 245 5.39 -5.09 -11.71
C VAL A 245 4.37 -4.43 -12.63
N LEU A 246 4.24 -3.12 -12.53
CA LEU A 246 3.37 -2.30 -13.36
C LEU A 246 4.19 -1.56 -14.40
N MET A 247 3.92 -1.76 -15.69
CA MET A 247 4.58 -1.03 -16.77
C MET A 247 3.59 -0.62 -17.86
N GLN A 248 3.97 0.35 -18.65
CA GLN A 248 3.18 0.84 -19.79
C GLN A 248 3.18 -0.18 -20.96
N ASP A 249 4.21 -1.03 -21.01
CA ASP A 249 4.33 -2.11 -21.97
C ASP A 249 4.16 -3.47 -21.24
N PRO A 250 3.26 -4.36 -21.70
CA PRO A 250 3.01 -5.65 -21.06
C PRO A 250 4.21 -6.61 -21.13
N ILE A 251 5.00 -6.55 -22.22
CA ILE A 251 6.21 -7.39 -22.38
C ILE A 251 7.25 -6.93 -21.38
N LEU A 252 7.50 -5.62 -21.30
CA LEU A 252 8.44 -5.05 -20.33
C LEU A 252 8.06 -5.37 -18.88
N ALA A 253 6.76 -5.35 -18.53
CA ALA A 253 6.30 -5.72 -17.21
C ALA A 253 6.69 -7.15 -16.83
N SER A 254 6.52 -8.11 -17.77
CA SER A 254 6.88 -9.51 -17.54
C SER A 254 8.38 -9.74 -17.51
N GLU A 255 9.14 -9.09 -18.39
CA GLU A 255 10.60 -9.21 -18.42
C GLU A 255 11.24 -8.67 -17.13
N ILE A 256 10.79 -7.51 -16.64
CA ILE A 256 11.29 -6.95 -15.37
C ILE A 256 10.92 -7.87 -14.20
N ALA A 257 9.69 -8.40 -14.15
CA ALA A 257 9.27 -9.30 -13.08
C ALA A 257 10.12 -10.59 -13.06
N ASN A 258 10.35 -11.20 -14.21
CA ASN A 258 11.21 -12.38 -14.34
C ASN A 258 12.67 -12.07 -13.98
N TYR A 259 13.17 -10.90 -14.36
CA TYR A 259 14.51 -10.44 -13.99
C TYR A 259 14.66 -10.28 -12.47
N ILE A 260 13.66 -9.72 -11.79
CA ILE A 260 13.66 -9.60 -10.33
C ILE A 260 13.79 -10.99 -9.68
N ALA A 261 13.03 -11.97 -10.17
CA ALA A 261 13.10 -13.33 -9.62
C ALA A 261 14.47 -13.97 -9.81
N GLU A 262 15.03 -13.85 -11.02
CA GLU A 262 16.34 -14.36 -11.33
C GLU A 262 17.42 -13.67 -10.50
N TYR A 263 17.35 -12.33 -10.35
CA TYR A 263 18.26 -11.58 -9.51
C TYR A 263 18.22 -12.05 -8.05
N VAL A 264 17.02 -12.18 -7.46
CA VAL A 264 16.85 -12.62 -6.07
C VAL A 264 17.41 -14.03 -5.89
N LYS A 265 17.10 -14.95 -6.79
CA LYS A 265 17.64 -16.32 -6.79
C LYS A 265 19.17 -16.33 -6.84
N ASN A 266 19.76 -15.57 -7.75
CA ASN A 266 21.19 -15.50 -7.92
C ASN A 266 21.88 -14.82 -6.73
N PHE A 267 21.30 -13.73 -6.22
CA PHE A 267 21.81 -13.02 -5.06
C PHE A 267 21.91 -13.94 -3.83
N ILE A 268 20.82 -14.64 -3.51
CA ILE A 268 20.77 -15.53 -2.35
C ILE A 268 21.72 -16.72 -2.54
N SER A 269 21.79 -17.31 -3.72
CA SER A 269 22.71 -18.41 -4.02
C SER A 269 24.19 -17.99 -3.84
N VAL A 270 24.58 -16.83 -4.35
CA VAL A 270 25.94 -16.29 -4.22
C VAL A 270 26.29 -15.99 -2.77
N GLU A 271 25.39 -15.31 -2.04
CA GLU A 271 25.63 -14.97 -0.63
C GLU A 271 25.73 -16.23 0.25
N GLN A 272 24.87 -17.21 0.02
CA GLN A 272 24.92 -18.48 0.76
C GLN A 272 26.23 -19.23 0.50
N LYS A 273 26.68 -19.33 -0.76
CA LYS A 273 27.95 -19.95 -1.09
C LYS A 273 29.11 -19.22 -0.41
N ARG A 274 29.09 -17.88 -0.44
CA ARG A 274 30.10 -17.05 0.23
C ARG A 274 30.16 -17.30 1.73
N GLU A 275 28.99 -17.45 2.37
CA GLU A 275 28.90 -17.73 3.80
C GLU A 275 29.35 -19.15 4.15
N ALA A 276 28.93 -20.16 3.39
CA ALA A 276 29.40 -21.52 3.55
C ALA A 276 30.94 -21.62 3.41
N THR A 277 31.53 -20.94 2.43
CA THR A 277 33.00 -20.86 2.25
C THR A 277 33.68 -20.20 3.45
N ARG A 278 33.12 -19.09 3.97
CA ARG A 278 33.66 -18.43 5.16
C ARG A 278 33.60 -19.33 6.38
N ASN A 279 32.47 -20.00 6.59
CA ASN A 279 32.28 -20.90 7.70
C ASN A 279 33.29 -22.07 7.62
N ARG A 280 33.40 -22.73 6.47
CA ARG A 280 34.38 -23.79 6.26
C ARG A 280 35.81 -23.32 6.54
N THR A 281 36.21 -22.16 6.02
CA THR A 281 37.55 -21.60 6.21
C THR A 281 37.83 -21.29 7.67
N PHE A 282 36.83 -20.77 8.40
CA PHE A 282 36.95 -20.51 9.82
C PHE A 282 37.16 -21.83 10.62
N ILE A 283 36.32 -22.85 10.39
CA ILE A 283 36.42 -24.14 11.07
C ILE A 283 37.76 -24.81 10.71
N GLU A 284 38.21 -24.74 9.47
CA GLU A 284 39.52 -25.26 9.05
C GLU A 284 40.67 -24.65 9.85
N LYS A 285 40.63 -23.34 10.07
CA LYS A 285 41.63 -22.66 10.90
C LYS A 285 41.61 -23.13 12.32
N GLN A 286 40.41 -23.23 12.94
CA GLN A 286 40.25 -23.70 14.32
C GLN A 286 40.70 -25.18 14.48
N MET A 287 40.37 -26.02 13.48
CA MET A 287 40.81 -27.43 13.46
C MET A 287 42.34 -27.54 13.40
N LYS A 288 43.03 -26.73 12.57
CA LYS A 288 44.48 -26.70 12.51
C LYS A 288 45.10 -26.28 13.83
N GLU A 289 44.54 -25.25 14.48
CA GLU A 289 44.98 -24.81 15.81
C GLU A 289 44.79 -25.89 16.88
N ALA A 290 43.63 -26.53 16.91
CA ALA A 290 43.33 -27.61 17.84
C ALA A 290 44.24 -28.81 17.61
N LYS A 291 44.53 -29.18 16.36
CA LYS A 291 45.49 -30.20 16.01
C LYS A 291 46.87 -29.93 16.61
N LEU A 292 47.36 -28.71 16.44
CA LEU A 292 48.66 -28.30 16.99
C LEU A 292 48.70 -28.32 18.52
N GLN A 293 47.59 -27.96 19.18
CA GLN A 293 47.48 -28.07 20.65
C GLN A 293 47.45 -29.51 21.13
N ASN A 294 46.74 -30.40 20.41
CA ASN A 294 46.73 -31.80 20.71
C ASN A 294 48.13 -32.40 20.58
N GLU A 295 48.85 -32.15 19.46
CA GLU A 295 50.23 -32.59 19.24
C GLU A 295 51.18 -32.12 20.36
N LYS A 296 51.06 -30.84 20.76
CA LYS A 296 51.87 -30.32 21.90
C LYS A 296 51.55 -31.04 23.24
N SER A 297 50.27 -31.31 23.49
CA SER A 297 49.88 -32.02 24.72
C SER A 297 50.44 -33.46 24.74
N GLU A 298 50.39 -34.15 23.59
CA GLU A 298 50.94 -35.50 23.43
C GLU A 298 52.46 -35.51 23.63
N ASP A 299 53.17 -34.51 23.07
CA ASP A 299 54.62 -34.36 23.23
C ASP A 299 55.01 -34.13 24.70
N LEU A 300 54.25 -33.23 25.41
CA LEU A 300 54.49 -32.94 26.81
C LEU A 300 54.27 -34.20 27.70
N LEU A 301 53.21 -34.95 27.41
CA LEU A 301 52.95 -36.20 28.11
C LEU A 301 54.06 -37.27 27.84
N THR A 302 54.47 -37.35 26.57
CA THR A 302 55.53 -38.28 26.14
C THR A 302 56.87 -37.96 26.77
N GLU A 303 57.23 -36.67 26.81
CA GLU A 303 58.46 -36.21 27.44
C GLU A 303 58.46 -36.49 28.96
N PHE A 304 57.27 -36.18 29.59
CA PHE A 304 57.13 -36.50 31.03
C PHE A 304 57.27 -37.97 31.31
N ARG A 305 56.66 -38.88 30.52
CA ARG A 305 56.75 -40.34 30.65
C ARG A 305 58.17 -40.83 30.44
N LYS A 306 58.93 -40.30 29.49
CA LYS A 306 60.33 -40.66 29.27
C LYS A 306 61.23 -40.28 30.44
N ARG A 307 60.97 -39.15 31.09
CA ARG A 307 61.75 -38.70 32.25
C ARG A 307 61.36 -39.34 33.57
N ASN A 308 60.15 -39.83 33.69
CA ASN A 308 59.59 -40.41 34.94
C ASN A 308 58.97 -41.75 34.65
N PRO A 309 59.79 -42.89 34.74
CA PRO A 309 59.27 -44.27 34.61
C PRO A 309 58.30 -44.58 35.76
N LEU A 310 57.24 -45.33 35.49
CA LEU A 310 56.17 -45.70 36.45
C LEU A 310 56.65 -46.35 37.78
N ARG A 311 57.80 -47.02 37.74
CA ARG A 311 58.37 -47.69 38.96
C ARG A 311 58.92 -46.72 40.01
N LEU A 312 59.04 -45.40 39.69
CA LEU A 312 59.58 -44.38 40.58
C LEU A 312 58.54 -43.26 40.86
N ASP A 313 57.27 -43.54 40.67
CA ASP A 313 56.20 -42.54 40.86
C ASP A 313 55.98 -42.24 42.34
N THR A 314 55.97 -40.94 42.65
CA THR A 314 55.49 -40.35 43.89
C THR A 314 54.08 -39.80 43.68
N PRO A 315 53.26 -39.69 44.75
CA PRO A 315 51.90 -39.16 44.59
C PRO A 315 51.81 -37.79 43.77
N THR A 316 52.84 -36.98 43.90
CA THR A 316 52.95 -35.71 43.17
C THR A 316 53.19 -35.89 41.67
N LYS A 317 53.97 -36.93 41.28
CA LYS A 317 54.23 -37.24 39.88
C LYS A 317 53.00 -37.92 39.25
N GLU A 318 52.29 -38.75 39.99
CA GLU A 318 51.04 -39.38 39.58
C GLU A 318 49.97 -38.31 39.25
N MET A 319 49.73 -37.36 40.16
CA MET A 319 48.82 -36.26 39.91
C MET A 319 49.23 -35.40 38.66
N LYS A 320 50.55 -35.22 38.44
CA LYS A 320 51.02 -34.49 37.27
C LYS A 320 50.78 -35.29 35.99
N ARG A 321 50.96 -36.62 36.03
CA ARG A 321 50.65 -37.51 34.90
C ARG A 321 49.17 -37.46 34.56
N GLU A 322 48.29 -37.61 35.54
CA GLU A 322 46.82 -37.49 35.35
C GLU A 322 46.41 -36.17 34.69
N ARG A 323 46.98 -35.06 35.16
CA ARG A 323 46.70 -33.74 34.55
C ARG A 323 47.14 -33.67 33.08
N LEU A 324 48.32 -34.26 32.75
CA LEU A 324 48.78 -34.27 31.34
C LEU A 324 47.95 -35.23 30.48
N GLU A 325 47.50 -36.34 31.00
CA GLU A 325 46.60 -37.29 30.34
C GLU A 325 45.22 -36.62 30.07
N SER A 326 44.64 -36.00 31.07
CA SER A 326 43.40 -35.20 30.89
C SER A 326 43.55 -34.11 29.84
N ALA A 327 44.65 -33.38 29.85
CA ALA A 327 44.91 -32.34 28.85
C ALA A 327 45.01 -32.89 27.42
N VAL A 328 45.61 -34.09 27.25
CA VAL A 328 45.65 -34.75 25.93
C VAL A 328 44.25 -35.20 25.53
N GLU A 329 43.47 -35.79 26.44
CA GLU A 329 42.11 -36.24 26.15
C GLU A 329 41.18 -35.08 25.79
N GLU A 330 41.23 -33.98 26.53
CA GLU A 330 40.48 -32.73 26.24
C GLU A 330 40.84 -32.17 24.86
N ASN A 331 42.14 -31.95 24.57
CA ASN A 331 42.59 -31.42 23.30
C ASN A 331 42.24 -32.31 22.11
N ARG A 332 42.33 -33.63 22.31
CA ARG A 332 41.97 -34.66 21.32
C ARG A 332 40.46 -34.62 21.03
N ALA A 333 39.63 -34.51 22.06
CA ALA A 333 38.16 -34.39 21.91
C ALA A 333 37.78 -33.13 21.11
N VAL A 334 38.41 -31.99 21.41
CA VAL A 334 38.22 -30.74 20.69
C VAL A 334 38.62 -30.91 19.22
N TYR A 335 39.78 -31.47 18.94
CA TYR A 335 40.24 -31.72 17.57
C TYR A 335 39.29 -32.64 16.77
N ILE A 336 38.83 -33.73 17.36
CA ILE A 336 37.89 -34.65 16.72
C ILE A 336 36.56 -33.94 16.40
N THR A 337 36.04 -33.19 17.34
CA THR A 337 34.81 -32.43 17.16
C THR A 337 34.93 -31.39 16.01
N LEU A 338 36.01 -30.60 15.99
CA LEU A 338 36.26 -29.64 14.93
C LEU A 338 36.48 -30.31 13.56
N ARG A 339 37.11 -31.51 13.52
CA ARG A 339 37.26 -32.30 12.31
C ARG A 339 35.90 -32.74 11.75
N GLN A 340 35.00 -33.21 12.61
CA GLN A 340 33.64 -33.57 12.20
C GLN A 340 32.90 -32.36 11.66
N GLN A 341 32.97 -31.18 12.34
CA GLN A 341 32.35 -29.94 11.86
C GLN A 341 32.93 -29.48 10.53
N PHE A 342 34.24 -29.65 10.32
CA PHE A 342 34.88 -29.31 9.05
C PHE A 342 34.32 -30.16 7.89
N GLU A 343 34.15 -31.45 8.06
CA GLU A 343 33.56 -32.32 7.03
C GLU A 343 32.10 -31.92 6.75
N ILE A 344 31.33 -31.56 7.78
CA ILE A 344 29.96 -31.06 7.61
C ILE A 344 29.97 -29.74 6.83
N ALA A 345 30.81 -28.79 7.22
CA ALA A 345 30.90 -27.49 6.55
C ALA A 345 31.36 -27.61 5.06
N LYS A 346 32.24 -28.59 4.79
CA LYS A 346 32.68 -28.93 3.43
C LYS A 346 31.53 -29.48 2.57
N ILE A 347 30.68 -30.32 3.17
CA ILE A 347 29.50 -30.86 2.52
C ILE A 347 28.49 -29.70 2.25
N ASP A 348 28.29 -28.79 3.22
CA ASP A 348 27.38 -27.65 3.07
C ASP A 348 27.86 -26.68 2.00
N GLU A 349 29.17 -26.44 1.87
CA GLU A 349 29.73 -25.62 0.78
C GLU A 349 29.55 -26.30 -0.60
N ALA A 350 29.63 -27.62 -0.66
CA ALA A 350 29.48 -28.37 -1.90
C ALA A 350 28.04 -28.57 -2.34
N LYS A 351 27.06 -28.43 -1.42
CA LYS A 351 25.64 -28.57 -1.75
C LYS A 351 25.13 -27.34 -2.50
N GLU A 352 24.60 -27.56 -3.70
CA GLU A 352 23.75 -26.57 -4.37
C GLU A 352 22.36 -26.62 -3.78
N LYS A 353 22.05 -25.69 -2.86
CA LYS A 353 20.74 -25.60 -2.25
C LYS A 353 19.84 -24.68 -3.07
N LEU A 354 18.73 -25.20 -3.57
CA LEU A 354 17.67 -24.40 -4.16
C LEU A 354 16.89 -23.74 -3.01
N LEU A 355 17.18 -22.48 -2.73
CA LEU A 355 16.56 -21.74 -1.63
C LEU A 355 15.28 -21.01 -2.03
N ILE A 356 15.04 -20.87 -3.33
CA ILE A 356 13.86 -20.19 -3.86
C ILE A 356 13.29 -21.01 -5.01
N ASN A 357 12.01 -21.33 -4.88
CA ASN A 357 11.23 -21.90 -5.95
C ASN A 357 10.40 -20.81 -6.61
N ILE A 358 10.54 -20.66 -7.91
CA ILE A 358 9.64 -19.81 -8.72
C ILE A 358 8.42 -20.67 -9.00
N LEU A 359 7.29 -20.31 -8.37
CA LEU A 359 6.04 -21.04 -8.55
C LEU A 359 5.37 -20.68 -9.88
N ASP A 360 5.25 -19.37 -10.14
CA ASP A 360 4.70 -18.85 -11.37
C ASP A 360 5.70 -17.88 -12.01
N THR A 361 5.96 -18.05 -13.29
CA THR A 361 6.72 -17.11 -14.10
C THR A 361 5.81 -15.97 -14.57
N ALA A 362 6.37 -14.78 -14.70
CA ALA A 362 5.62 -13.63 -15.15
C ALA A 362 5.33 -13.73 -16.66
N GLU A 363 4.06 -13.58 -17.02
CA GLU A 363 3.59 -13.52 -18.40
C GLU A 363 3.12 -12.11 -18.77
N PRO A 364 3.18 -11.73 -20.07
CA PRO A 364 2.67 -10.44 -20.53
C PRO A 364 1.16 -10.32 -20.28
N ALA A 365 0.74 -9.27 -19.60
CA ALA A 365 -0.65 -9.06 -19.22
C ALA A 365 -1.52 -8.74 -20.45
N VAL A 366 -2.60 -9.49 -20.64
CA VAL A 366 -3.59 -9.26 -21.70
C VAL A 366 -4.52 -8.08 -21.37
N LYS A 367 -4.76 -7.81 -20.08
CA LYS A 367 -5.68 -6.77 -19.61
C LYS A 367 -4.93 -5.67 -18.88
N LYS A 368 -5.36 -4.41 -19.09
CA LYS A 368 -4.85 -3.26 -18.34
C LYS A 368 -5.19 -3.37 -16.85
N ALA A 369 -4.23 -3.03 -16.00
CA ALA A 369 -4.39 -3.01 -14.55
C ALA A 369 -4.83 -1.63 -14.02
N LYS A 370 -4.28 -0.55 -14.56
CA LYS A 370 -4.59 0.84 -14.20
C LYS A 370 -4.78 1.69 -15.48
N PRO A 371 -5.58 2.77 -15.46
CA PRO A 371 -6.49 3.16 -14.38
C PRO A 371 -7.77 2.31 -14.35
N LYS A 372 -8.35 2.11 -13.17
CA LYS A 372 -9.68 1.49 -13.01
C LYS A 372 -10.76 2.54 -13.34
N ARG A 373 -11.05 2.74 -14.62
CA ARG A 373 -11.93 3.81 -15.14
C ARG A 373 -13.29 3.87 -14.44
N THR A 374 -13.92 2.71 -14.24
CA THR A 374 -15.22 2.62 -13.56
C THR A 374 -15.18 3.18 -12.14
N ILE A 375 -14.12 2.89 -11.38
CA ILE A 375 -13.95 3.38 -10.01
C ILE A 375 -13.75 4.89 -10.01
N ILE A 376 -12.92 5.43 -10.93
CA ILE A 376 -12.67 6.88 -11.03
C ILE A 376 -13.96 7.63 -11.33
N VAL A 377 -14.75 7.16 -12.31
CA VAL A 377 -16.03 7.79 -12.69
C VAL A 377 -17.02 7.75 -11.52
N LEU A 378 -17.14 6.60 -10.86
CA LEU A 378 -18.03 6.43 -9.71
C LEU A 378 -17.61 7.32 -8.54
N LEU A 379 -16.32 7.37 -8.22
CA LEU A 379 -15.78 8.23 -7.17
C LEU A 379 -15.97 9.72 -7.48
N SER A 380 -15.79 10.11 -8.76
CA SER A 380 -16.03 11.49 -9.22
C SER A 380 -17.50 11.88 -9.12
N PHE A 381 -18.43 10.96 -9.39
CA PHE A 381 -19.86 11.19 -9.26
C PHE A 381 -20.26 11.42 -7.79
N PHE A 382 -19.92 10.48 -6.90
CA PHE A 382 -20.27 10.59 -5.48
C PHE A 382 -19.51 11.73 -4.78
N GLY A 383 -18.24 11.93 -5.11
CA GLY A 383 -17.46 13.07 -4.63
C GLY A 383 -18.06 14.38 -5.06
N GLY A 384 -18.45 14.49 -6.34
CA GLY A 384 -19.15 15.67 -6.85
C GLY A 384 -20.45 15.94 -6.12
N LEU A 385 -21.24 14.92 -5.82
CA LEU A 385 -22.48 15.03 -5.07
C LEU A 385 -22.22 15.50 -3.63
N LEU A 386 -21.22 14.94 -2.97
CA LEU A 386 -20.84 15.31 -1.61
C LEU A 386 -20.37 16.76 -1.52
N PHE A 387 -19.53 17.21 -2.46
CA PHE A 387 -19.07 18.59 -2.50
C PHE A 387 -20.15 19.57 -2.95
N ALA A 388 -21.14 19.15 -3.76
CA ALA A 388 -22.23 20.02 -4.19
C ALA A 388 -23.15 20.45 -3.04
N VAL A 389 -23.28 19.66 -1.96
CA VAL A 389 -24.15 19.99 -0.82
C VAL A 389 -23.71 21.27 -0.08
N PRO A 390 -22.45 21.41 0.37
CA PRO A 390 -21.98 22.68 0.97
C PRO A 390 -22.15 23.89 0.05
N PHE A 391 -21.88 23.73 -1.25
CA PHE A 391 -22.10 24.79 -2.23
C PHE A 391 -23.59 25.16 -2.34
N ALA A 392 -24.49 24.19 -2.35
CA ALA A 392 -25.93 24.45 -2.36
C ALA A 392 -26.37 25.22 -1.11
N ILE A 393 -25.85 24.87 0.06
CA ILE A 393 -26.12 25.57 1.33
C ILE A 393 -25.58 27.02 1.26
N TYR A 394 -24.36 27.19 0.76
CA TYR A 394 -23.76 28.51 0.63
C TYR A 394 -24.55 29.42 -0.31
N PHE A 395 -24.94 28.90 -1.50
CA PHE A 395 -25.74 29.70 -2.48
C PHE A 395 -27.15 29.97 -1.97
N ASP A 396 -27.77 29.07 -1.20
CA ASP A 396 -29.08 29.32 -0.61
C ASP A 396 -29.01 30.40 0.48
N ARG A 397 -27.90 30.47 1.25
CA ARG A 397 -27.65 31.58 2.19
C ARG A 397 -27.42 32.94 1.50
N ARG A 398 -26.77 32.97 0.34
CA ARG A 398 -26.47 34.22 -0.38
C ARG A 398 -27.68 34.79 -1.13
N LYS A 399 -28.69 33.96 -1.40
CA LYS A 399 -29.94 34.38 -2.04
C LYS A 399 -30.97 34.94 -1.06
N ASN A 400 -30.70 34.85 0.23
CA ASN A 400 -31.47 35.43 1.32
C ASN A 400 -30.73 36.60 1.93
#